data_b20a9a27c7cb2907ece84b64c2ccafc9
#
_entry.id   b20a9a27c7cb2907ece84b64c2ccafc9
#
_cell.length_a   1.000
_cell.length_b   1.000
_cell.length_c   1.000
_cell.angle_alpha   90.00
_cell.angle_beta   90.00
_cell.angle_gamma   90.00
#
_symmetry.space_group_name_H-M   'P 1'
#
loop_
_entity.id
_entity.type
_entity.pdbx_description
1 polymer ?
#
loop_
_entity_poly.entity_id
_entity_poly.type
_entity_poly.pdbx_seq_one_letter_code
_entity_poly.pdbx_strand_id
1 'polypeptide(L)'
;MTVTLHALLATGADAAPALSAPDRPALDFAGLRALVRQTVASLNAMGIGRNDRVAIVLANGPEMAACFIACASGVTSAPLNPAYRAEEFEFYLSDLHARALIVEQDSTSPAIEVAQRLGVRLVDLVRQPGAPAGRFTLVPRDGQASTPAAHAGMAEPSDVSMVLHTSGTTSRPKIVPLSQGNLVASALHIGRTLQFVPSDCGLNIMPLFHIHGLIAGVLAPLAA
;
A
#
# COMPACT_ATOMS: atom_id res chain seq x y z
N MET A 1 -2.96 22.42 -7.08
CA MET A 1 -3.27 21.70 -5.81
C MET A 1 -2.74 20.28 -5.94
N THR A 2 -2.04 19.78 -4.91
CA THR A 2 -1.60 18.38 -4.82
C THR A 2 -2.83 17.49 -4.66
N VAL A 3 -3.09 16.61 -5.64
CA VAL A 3 -4.31 15.79 -5.66
C VAL A 3 -4.04 14.29 -5.83
N THR A 4 -2.75 13.90 -5.88
CA THR A 4 -2.32 12.50 -5.94
C THR A 4 -1.25 12.20 -4.90
N LEU A 5 -1.13 10.94 -4.47
CA LEU A 5 -0.14 10.53 -3.47
C LEU A 5 1.30 10.76 -3.95
N HIS A 6 1.59 10.45 -5.21
CA HIS A 6 2.94 10.68 -5.73
C HIS A 6 3.31 12.18 -5.80
N ALA A 7 2.33 13.06 -6.05
CA ALA A 7 2.54 14.50 -5.98
C ALA A 7 2.70 15.00 -4.53
N LEU A 8 2.00 14.38 -3.58
CA LEU A 8 2.19 14.63 -2.14
C LEU A 8 3.62 14.29 -1.72
N LEU A 9 4.15 13.13 -2.11
CA LEU A 9 5.52 12.74 -1.79
C LEU A 9 6.59 13.63 -2.44
N ALA A 10 6.23 14.37 -3.50
CA ALA A 10 7.17 15.30 -4.16
C ALA A 10 7.45 16.57 -3.33
N THR A 11 6.67 16.84 -2.28
CA THR A 11 6.89 18.00 -1.38
C THR A 11 8.04 17.79 -0.40
N GLY A 12 8.34 16.54 -0.02
CA GLY A 12 9.44 16.24 0.90
C GLY A 12 10.83 16.44 0.27
N ALA A 13 11.76 17.00 1.02
CA ALA A 13 13.15 17.17 0.59
C ALA A 13 13.82 15.82 0.35
N ASP A 14 14.63 15.70 -0.72
CA ASP A 14 15.21 14.44 -1.17
C ASP A 14 15.90 13.64 -0.08
N ALA A 15 16.76 14.29 0.71
CA ALA A 15 17.55 13.65 1.76
C ALA A 15 16.86 13.58 3.13
N ALA A 16 15.62 14.11 3.25
CA ALA A 16 14.89 14.04 4.52
C ALA A 16 14.41 12.60 4.77
N PRO A 17 14.45 12.09 6.01
CA PRO A 17 13.90 10.79 6.35
C PRO A 17 12.40 10.73 6.08
N ALA A 18 11.95 9.73 5.33
CA ALA A 18 10.53 9.46 5.07
C ALA A 18 9.99 8.30 5.92
N LEU A 19 10.74 7.20 5.99
CA LEU A 19 10.40 6.04 6.81
C LEU A 19 11.61 5.59 7.62
N SER A 20 11.39 5.30 8.90
CA SER A 20 12.42 4.81 9.81
C SER A 20 11.95 3.59 10.58
N ALA A 21 12.87 2.77 11.04
CA ALA A 21 12.64 1.67 11.96
C ALA A 21 13.86 1.48 12.87
N PRO A 22 13.71 0.89 14.08
CA PRO A 22 14.84 0.57 14.93
C PRO A 22 15.89 -0.27 14.20
N ASP A 23 17.15 0.00 14.47
CA ASP A 23 18.32 -0.77 13.98
C ASP A 23 18.44 -0.85 12.45
N ARG A 24 17.81 0.05 11.71
CA ARG A 24 17.85 0.12 10.24
C ARG A 24 18.12 1.54 9.75
N PRO A 25 18.87 1.71 8.64
CA PRO A 25 18.96 3.00 7.98
C PRO A 25 17.57 3.52 7.61
N ALA A 26 17.34 4.81 7.75
CA ALA A 26 16.12 5.44 7.29
C ALA A 26 16.02 5.40 5.74
N LEU A 27 14.81 5.25 5.22
CA LEU A 27 14.52 5.51 3.81
C LEU A 27 14.19 7.00 3.67
N ASP A 28 14.94 7.71 2.85
CA ASP A 28 14.69 9.11 2.55
C ASP A 28 13.56 9.28 1.51
N PHE A 29 13.11 10.52 1.30
CA PHE A 29 12.06 10.82 0.33
C PHE A 29 12.47 10.50 -1.11
N ALA A 30 13.72 10.68 -1.50
CA ALA A 30 14.21 10.30 -2.82
C ALA A 30 14.11 8.79 -3.04
N GLY A 31 14.54 8.00 -2.06
CA GLY A 31 14.43 6.55 -2.04
C GLY A 31 12.98 6.06 -2.05
N LEU A 32 12.09 6.68 -1.26
CA LEU A 32 10.67 6.34 -1.26
C LEU A 32 10.01 6.61 -2.62
N ARG A 33 10.28 7.77 -3.23
CA ARG A 33 9.78 8.08 -4.58
C ARG A 33 10.31 7.11 -5.65
N ALA A 34 11.59 6.70 -5.54
CA ALA A 34 12.16 5.70 -6.42
C ALA A 34 11.48 4.33 -6.25
N LEU A 35 11.26 3.91 -4.99
CA LEU A 35 10.55 2.68 -4.66
C LEU A 35 9.11 2.68 -5.20
N VAL A 36 8.38 3.77 -5.04
CA VAL A 36 7.02 3.93 -5.59
C VAL A 36 7.02 3.71 -7.11
N ARG A 37 7.90 4.42 -7.84
CA ARG A 37 8.00 4.25 -9.30
C ARG A 37 8.35 2.83 -9.72
N GLN A 38 9.31 2.20 -9.04
CA GLN A 38 9.74 0.82 -9.32
C GLN A 38 8.60 -0.17 -9.07
N THR A 39 7.88 -0.02 -7.96
CA THR A 39 6.75 -0.88 -7.61
C THR A 39 5.62 -0.78 -8.61
N VAL A 40 5.23 0.45 -8.99
CA VAL A 40 4.19 0.68 -10.01
C VAL A 40 4.61 0.08 -11.35
N ALA A 41 5.86 0.29 -11.78
CA ALA A 41 6.38 -0.30 -13.02
C ALA A 41 6.37 -1.84 -12.97
N SER A 42 6.73 -2.44 -11.83
CA SER A 42 6.69 -3.90 -11.64
C SER A 42 5.26 -4.44 -11.73
N LEU A 43 4.30 -3.79 -11.06
CA LEU A 43 2.89 -4.19 -11.13
C LEU A 43 2.34 -4.05 -12.56
N ASN A 44 2.67 -2.95 -13.26
CA ASN A 44 2.24 -2.75 -14.64
C ASN A 44 2.83 -3.81 -15.59
N ALA A 45 4.07 -4.22 -15.38
CA ALA A 45 4.69 -5.33 -16.13
C ALA A 45 4.01 -6.68 -15.85
N MET A 46 3.41 -6.85 -14.67
CA MET A 46 2.60 -8.01 -14.30
C MET A 46 1.15 -7.93 -14.83
N GLY A 47 0.80 -6.92 -15.61
CA GLY A 47 -0.56 -6.72 -16.14
C GLY A 47 -1.53 -6.10 -15.13
N ILE A 48 -1.03 -5.49 -14.06
CA ILE A 48 -1.82 -4.86 -13.00
C ILE A 48 -1.64 -3.35 -13.09
N GLY A 49 -2.71 -2.62 -13.34
CA GLY A 49 -2.69 -1.18 -13.58
C GLY A 49 -3.67 -0.39 -12.73
N ARG A 50 -3.91 0.86 -13.12
CA ARG A 50 -4.79 1.78 -12.41
C ARG A 50 -6.18 1.18 -12.23
N ASN A 51 -6.73 1.35 -11.02
CA ASN A 51 -8.01 0.80 -10.56
C ASN A 51 -8.07 -0.74 -10.45
N ASP A 52 -7.02 -1.49 -10.81
CA ASP A 52 -6.94 -2.91 -10.43
C ASP A 52 -6.70 -3.03 -8.92
N ARG A 53 -7.44 -3.89 -8.26
CA ARG A 53 -7.37 -4.07 -6.81
C ARG A 53 -6.31 -5.08 -6.43
N VAL A 54 -5.39 -4.64 -5.57
CA VAL A 54 -4.28 -5.44 -5.06
C VAL A 54 -4.44 -5.60 -3.55
N ALA A 55 -4.71 -6.81 -3.11
CA ALA A 55 -4.76 -7.15 -1.69
C ALA A 55 -3.33 -7.18 -1.11
N ILE A 56 -3.17 -6.68 0.12
CA ILE A 56 -1.90 -6.63 0.82
C ILE A 56 -2.07 -7.32 2.17
N VAL A 57 -1.31 -8.38 2.42
CA VAL A 57 -1.30 -9.12 3.69
C VAL A 57 0.14 -9.17 4.20
N LEU A 58 0.51 -8.16 4.97
CA LEU A 58 1.84 -7.97 5.54
C LEU A 58 1.73 -7.66 7.03
N ALA A 59 2.77 -8.00 7.79
CA ALA A 59 2.90 -7.56 9.16
C ALA A 59 3.04 -6.02 9.24
N ASN A 60 2.65 -5.43 10.39
CA ASN A 60 2.94 -4.02 10.65
C ASN A 60 4.44 -3.77 10.56
N GLY A 61 4.81 -2.69 9.88
CA GLY A 61 6.20 -2.32 9.72
C GLY A 61 6.42 -1.36 8.56
N PRO A 62 7.66 -0.92 8.37
CA PRO A 62 8.00 0.04 7.32
C PRO A 62 7.75 -0.51 5.91
N GLU A 63 7.88 -1.82 5.70
CA GLU A 63 7.58 -2.47 4.42
C GLU A 63 6.09 -2.40 4.09
N MET A 64 5.22 -2.62 5.08
CA MET A 64 3.77 -2.48 4.89
C MET A 64 3.40 -1.03 4.57
N ALA A 65 3.97 -0.06 5.27
CA ALA A 65 3.74 1.36 5.00
C ALA A 65 4.19 1.75 3.58
N ALA A 66 5.41 1.37 3.19
CA ALA A 66 5.95 1.64 1.87
C ALA A 66 5.17 0.92 0.76
N CYS A 67 4.78 -0.34 0.98
CA CYS A 67 3.97 -1.13 0.03
C CYS A 67 2.60 -0.49 -0.19
N PHE A 68 1.93 -0.07 0.90
CA PHE A 68 0.68 0.68 0.81
C PHE A 68 0.82 1.94 -0.04
N ILE A 69 1.82 2.79 0.28
CA ILE A 69 2.06 4.04 -0.46
C ILE A 69 2.31 3.75 -1.95
N ALA A 70 3.14 2.76 -2.24
CA ALA A 70 3.52 2.42 -3.61
C ALA A 70 2.33 1.87 -4.41
N CYS A 71 1.57 0.93 -3.86
CA CYS A 71 0.35 0.40 -4.49
C CYS A 71 -0.69 1.50 -4.67
N ALA A 72 -0.98 2.27 -3.62
CA ALA A 72 -1.96 3.35 -3.66
C ALA A 72 -1.60 4.47 -4.65
N SER A 73 -0.34 4.56 -5.10
CA SER A 73 0.13 5.52 -6.10
C SER A 73 -0.03 5.08 -7.56
N GLY A 74 -0.41 3.81 -7.82
CA GLY A 74 -0.50 3.31 -9.20
C GLY A 74 -1.60 2.27 -9.44
N VAL A 75 -2.11 1.65 -8.37
CA VAL A 75 -3.20 0.66 -8.40
C VAL A 75 -4.16 0.95 -7.24
N THR A 76 -5.21 0.14 -7.09
CA THR A 76 -6.08 0.22 -5.90
C THR A 76 -5.55 -0.69 -4.80
N SER A 77 -4.99 -0.11 -3.76
CA SER A 77 -4.51 -0.82 -2.57
C SER A 77 -5.67 -1.32 -1.71
N ALA A 78 -5.61 -2.58 -1.29
CA ALA A 78 -6.59 -3.19 -0.38
C ALA A 78 -5.87 -3.90 0.78
N PRO A 79 -5.42 -3.19 1.82
CA PRO A 79 -4.81 -3.77 3.01
C PRO A 79 -5.80 -4.65 3.76
N LEU A 80 -5.40 -5.89 4.08
CA LEU A 80 -6.18 -6.85 4.84
C LEU A 80 -5.48 -7.20 6.15
N ASN A 81 -6.27 -7.54 7.18
CA ASN A 81 -5.74 -7.97 8.46
C ASN A 81 -4.97 -9.30 8.30
N PRO A 82 -3.67 -9.37 8.61
CA PRO A 82 -2.90 -10.60 8.49
C PRO A 82 -3.35 -11.71 9.43
N ALA A 83 -4.14 -11.40 10.46
CA ALA A 83 -4.68 -12.38 11.40
C ALA A 83 -5.99 -13.03 10.95
N TYR A 84 -6.51 -12.71 9.76
CA TYR A 84 -7.69 -13.34 9.23
C TYR A 84 -7.51 -14.85 8.99
N ARG A 85 -8.62 -15.60 9.13
CA ARG A 85 -8.67 -17.02 8.79
C ARG A 85 -8.96 -17.21 7.29
N ALA A 86 -8.84 -18.45 6.82
CA ALA A 86 -9.05 -18.77 5.41
C ALA A 86 -10.42 -18.33 4.87
N GLU A 87 -11.49 -18.55 5.65
CA GLU A 87 -12.85 -18.17 5.23
C GLU A 87 -13.02 -16.65 5.09
N GLU A 88 -12.35 -15.88 5.98
CA GLU A 88 -12.35 -14.42 5.90
C GLU A 88 -11.57 -13.94 4.67
N PHE A 89 -10.39 -14.53 4.41
CA PHE A 89 -9.64 -14.22 3.19
C PHE A 89 -10.41 -14.57 1.92
N GLU A 90 -11.12 -15.69 1.89
CA GLU A 90 -11.96 -16.09 0.77
C GLU A 90 -13.05 -15.05 0.49
N PHE A 91 -13.73 -14.59 1.55
CA PHE A 91 -14.70 -13.53 1.44
C PHE A 91 -14.10 -12.24 0.90
N TYR A 92 -13.01 -11.74 1.53
CA TYR A 92 -12.43 -10.45 1.16
C TYR A 92 -11.77 -10.47 -0.22
N LEU A 93 -11.03 -11.51 -0.58
CA LEU A 93 -10.39 -11.60 -1.91
C LEU A 93 -11.42 -11.71 -3.03
N SER A 94 -12.52 -12.44 -2.79
CA SER A 94 -13.61 -12.58 -3.75
C SER A 94 -14.39 -11.27 -3.90
N ASP A 95 -14.80 -10.63 -2.80
CA ASP A 95 -15.55 -9.38 -2.81
C ASP A 95 -14.75 -8.21 -3.42
N LEU A 96 -13.43 -8.20 -3.19
CA LEU A 96 -12.51 -7.28 -3.83
C LEU A 96 -12.36 -7.53 -5.34
N HIS A 97 -12.66 -8.72 -5.85
CA HIS A 97 -12.22 -9.16 -7.17
C HIS A 97 -10.71 -8.91 -7.35
N ALA A 98 -9.92 -9.31 -6.35
CA ALA A 98 -8.50 -9.00 -6.27
C ALA A 98 -7.75 -9.55 -7.50
N ARG A 99 -6.95 -8.71 -8.16
CA ARG A 99 -6.09 -9.10 -9.29
C ARG A 99 -4.80 -9.76 -8.80
N ALA A 100 -4.32 -9.30 -7.64
CA ALA A 100 -3.13 -9.86 -6.99
C ALA A 100 -3.25 -9.79 -5.47
N LEU A 101 -2.47 -10.64 -4.83
CA LEU A 101 -2.20 -10.66 -3.40
C LEU A 101 -0.70 -10.49 -3.16
N ILE A 102 -0.31 -9.44 -2.44
CA ILE A 102 1.06 -9.24 -1.99
C ILE A 102 1.20 -9.82 -0.57
N VAL A 103 2.19 -10.69 -0.40
CA VAL A 103 2.59 -11.29 0.89
C VAL A 103 4.10 -11.23 1.06
N GLU A 104 4.62 -11.41 2.27
CA GLU A 104 6.06 -11.62 2.47
C GLU A 104 6.51 -12.93 1.80
N GLN A 105 7.75 -12.96 1.30
CA GLN A 105 8.32 -14.10 0.55
C GLN A 105 8.18 -15.42 1.31
N ASP A 106 8.44 -15.42 2.62
CA ASP A 106 8.40 -16.63 3.47
C ASP A 106 7.08 -16.74 4.26
N SER A 107 6.03 -16.05 3.81
CA SER A 107 4.74 -16.04 4.49
C SER A 107 4.08 -17.43 4.46
N THR A 108 3.54 -17.81 5.61
CA THR A 108 2.67 -19.00 5.79
C THR A 108 1.21 -18.62 5.96
N SER A 109 0.81 -17.41 5.57
CA SER A 109 -0.57 -16.93 5.68
C SER A 109 -1.54 -17.85 4.93
N PRO A 110 -2.70 -18.18 5.52
CA PRO A 110 -3.75 -18.92 4.82
C PRO A 110 -4.30 -18.17 3.60
N ALA A 111 -4.06 -16.87 3.48
CA ALA A 111 -4.40 -16.08 2.29
C ALA A 111 -3.77 -16.64 1.01
N ILE A 112 -2.61 -17.32 1.11
CA ILE A 112 -1.87 -17.85 -0.04
C ILE A 112 -2.66 -18.97 -0.72
N GLU A 113 -3.09 -19.99 0.05
CA GLU A 113 -3.89 -21.10 -0.48
C GLU A 113 -5.22 -20.61 -1.03
N VAL A 114 -5.85 -19.65 -0.35
CA VAL A 114 -7.10 -19.03 -0.80
C VAL A 114 -6.89 -18.30 -2.12
N ALA A 115 -5.85 -17.49 -2.25
CA ALA A 115 -5.53 -16.78 -3.48
C ALA A 115 -5.28 -17.74 -4.65
N GLN A 116 -4.55 -18.85 -4.42
CA GLN A 116 -4.33 -19.89 -5.42
C GLN A 116 -5.65 -20.50 -5.91
N ARG A 117 -6.54 -20.88 -4.98
CA ARG A 117 -7.85 -21.46 -5.29
C ARG A 117 -8.74 -20.50 -6.08
N LEU A 118 -8.66 -19.21 -5.79
CA LEU A 118 -9.43 -18.15 -6.47
C LEU A 118 -8.79 -17.66 -7.78
N GLY A 119 -7.60 -18.15 -8.14
CA GLY A 119 -6.87 -17.68 -9.32
C GLY A 119 -6.34 -16.25 -9.17
N VAL A 120 -6.18 -15.75 -7.94
CA VAL A 120 -5.57 -14.45 -7.63
C VAL A 120 -4.06 -14.57 -7.73
N ARG A 121 -3.42 -13.69 -8.48
CA ARG A 121 -1.97 -13.73 -8.69
C ARG A 121 -1.21 -13.48 -7.39
N LEU A 122 -0.26 -14.36 -7.07
CA LEU A 122 0.59 -14.22 -5.90
C LEU A 122 1.86 -13.44 -6.24
N VAL A 123 2.16 -12.45 -5.41
CA VAL A 123 3.33 -11.58 -5.54
C VAL A 123 4.07 -11.55 -4.19
N ASP A 124 5.33 -11.94 -4.21
CA ASP A 124 6.18 -11.87 -3.02
C ASP A 124 6.78 -10.48 -2.84
N LEU A 125 6.65 -9.95 -1.64
CA LEU A 125 7.46 -8.83 -1.18
C LEU A 125 8.76 -9.37 -0.60
N VAL A 126 9.86 -9.04 -1.26
CA VAL A 126 11.21 -9.50 -0.91
C VAL A 126 11.98 -8.36 -0.28
N ARG A 127 12.39 -8.54 0.98
CA ARG A 127 13.26 -7.63 1.70
C ARG A 127 14.72 -7.93 1.37
N GLN A 128 15.56 -6.90 1.29
CA GLN A 128 16.99 -7.07 1.11
C GLN A 128 17.69 -6.86 2.47
N PRO A 129 18.56 -7.78 2.91
CA PRO A 129 19.34 -7.60 4.14
C PRO A 129 20.14 -6.28 4.11
N GLY A 130 20.12 -5.54 5.20
CA GLY A 130 20.84 -4.26 5.32
C GLY A 130 20.23 -3.07 4.56
N ALA A 131 19.14 -3.28 3.82
CA ALA A 131 18.46 -2.19 3.12
C ALA A 131 17.76 -1.21 4.09
N PRO A 132 17.56 0.05 3.67
CA PRO A 132 16.77 1.02 4.43
C PRO A 132 15.38 0.51 4.81
N ALA A 133 14.83 1.05 5.90
CA ALA A 133 13.50 0.71 6.40
C ALA A 133 12.44 0.91 5.30
N GLY A 134 11.62 -0.10 5.05
CA GLY A 134 10.57 -0.06 4.01
C GLY A 134 11.05 -0.40 2.59
N ARG A 135 12.34 -0.64 2.35
CA ARG A 135 12.84 -1.03 1.02
C ARG A 135 12.53 -2.49 0.73
N PHE A 136 11.95 -2.75 -0.45
CA PHE A 136 11.61 -4.09 -0.93
C PHE A 136 11.65 -4.16 -2.46
N THR A 137 11.48 -5.37 -2.98
CA THR A 137 11.16 -5.65 -4.40
C THR A 137 9.94 -6.56 -4.48
N LEU A 138 9.18 -6.47 -5.58
CA LEU A 138 8.05 -7.38 -5.84
C LEU A 138 8.47 -8.44 -6.87
N VAL A 139 8.18 -9.70 -6.56
CA VAL A 139 8.49 -10.86 -7.41
C VAL A 139 7.24 -11.71 -7.59
N PRO A 140 6.73 -11.90 -8.81
CA PRO A 140 5.59 -12.79 -9.04
C PRO A 140 5.99 -14.25 -8.82
N ARG A 141 5.18 -15.03 -8.09
CA ARG A 141 5.47 -16.46 -7.82
C ARG A 141 5.33 -17.35 -9.05
N ASP A 142 4.44 -16.96 -9.96
CA ASP A 142 4.12 -17.76 -11.14
C ASP A 142 5.18 -17.70 -12.26
N GLY A 143 6.11 -16.74 -12.19
CA GLY A 143 7.15 -16.55 -13.21
C GLY A 143 6.61 -16.26 -14.62
N GLN A 144 5.28 -16.11 -14.77
CA GLN A 144 4.64 -15.97 -16.08
C GLN A 144 4.88 -14.58 -16.65
N ALA A 145 5.25 -14.53 -17.92
CA ALA A 145 5.21 -13.30 -18.69
C ALA A 145 3.76 -12.81 -18.79
N SER A 146 3.55 -11.56 -18.47
CA SER A 146 2.22 -10.94 -18.54
C SER A 146 2.17 -9.93 -19.68
N THR A 147 0.99 -9.78 -20.27
CA THR A 147 0.72 -8.61 -21.09
C THR A 147 0.77 -7.38 -20.18
N PRO A 148 1.47 -6.29 -20.56
CA PRO A 148 1.48 -5.06 -19.78
C PRO A 148 0.07 -4.56 -19.46
N ALA A 149 -0.07 -3.86 -18.33
CA ALA A 149 -1.36 -3.34 -17.90
C ALA A 149 -1.99 -2.41 -18.95
N ALA A 150 -3.29 -2.55 -19.17
CA ALA A 150 -4.04 -1.70 -20.12
C ALA A 150 -4.05 -0.23 -19.67
N HIS A 151 -4.09 0.02 -18.36
CA HIS A 151 -4.04 1.36 -17.75
C HIS A 151 -2.78 1.48 -16.89
N ALA A 152 -1.62 1.47 -17.56
CA ALA A 152 -0.32 1.60 -16.89
C ALA A 152 -0.05 3.02 -16.41
N GLY A 153 0.93 3.16 -15.51
CA GLY A 153 1.43 4.45 -15.02
C GLY A 153 0.95 4.79 -13.61
N MET A 154 1.31 6.00 -13.20
CA MET A 154 0.91 6.54 -11.89
C MET A 154 -0.59 6.86 -11.89
N ALA A 155 -1.22 6.74 -10.72
CA ALA A 155 -2.63 7.01 -10.55
C ALA A 155 -2.99 8.49 -10.84
N GLU A 156 -4.15 8.69 -11.43
CA GLU A 156 -4.74 9.99 -11.69
C GLU A 156 -5.66 10.44 -10.52
N PRO A 157 -6.01 11.72 -10.42
CA PRO A 157 -6.76 12.26 -9.27
C PRO A 157 -8.09 11.55 -8.96
N SER A 158 -8.78 11.07 -9.99
CA SER A 158 -10.07 10.37 -9.88
C SER A 158 -9.95 8.87 -9.64
N ASP A 159 -8.74 8.28 -9.80
CA ASP A 159 -8.55 6.85 -9.60
C ASP A 159 -8.79 6.45 -8.14
N VAL A 160 -9.32 5.24 -7.96
CA VAL A 160 -9.47 4.65 -6.62
C VAL A 160 -8.10 4.22 -6.12
N SER A 161 -7.66 4.87 -5.06
CA SER A 161 -6.35 4.67 -4.44
C SER A 161 -6.35 3.54 -3.43
N MET A 162 -7.43 3.44 -2.68
CA MET A 162 -7.58 2.45 -1.61
C MET A 162 -9.02 1.97 -1.51
N VAL A 163 -9.15 0.70 -1.17
CA VAL A 163 -10.44 0.10 -0.77
C VAL A 163 -10.28 -0.49 0.62
N LEU A 164 -11.22 -0.15 1.50
CA LEU A 164 -11.36 -0.78 2.81
C LEU A 164 -12.74 -1.38 2.97
N HIS A 165 -12.83 -2.41 3.82
CA HIS A 165 -14.10 -2.95 4.26
C HIS A 165 -14.46 -2.37 5.63
N THR A 166 -15.68 -1.90 5.77
CA THR A 166 -16.20 -1.44 7.07
C THR A 166 -17.09 -2.49 7.67
N SER A 167 -17.00 -2.66 8.98
CA SER A 167 -18.02 -3.38 9.75
C SER A 167 -19.32 -2.57 9.74
N GLY A 168 -20.13 -2.72 8.71
CA GLY A 168 -21.44 -2.08 8.63
C GLY A 168 -22.38 -2.55 9.75
N THR A 169 -23.43 -1.79 10.00
CA THR A 169 -24.57 -2.19 10.88
C THR A 169 -25.32 -3.42 10.34
N THR A 170 -24.97 -3.91 9.16
CA THR A 170 -25.49 -5.12 8.52
C THR A 170 -24.47 -6.25 8.60
N SER A 171 -24.92 -7.49 8.53
CA SER A 171 -24.12 -8.72 8.68
C SER A 171 -22.97 -8.90 7.70
N ARG A 172 -22.85 -8.09 6.67
CA ARG A 172 -21.75 -8.15 5.67
C ARG A 172 -20.97 -6.84 5.63
N PRO A 173 -19.62 -6.90 5.68
CA PRO A 173 -18.77 -5.73 5.47
C PRO A 173 -19.05 -5.06 4.12
N LYS A 174 -18.97 -3.74 4.09
CA LYS A 174 -19.16 -2.95 2.85
C LYS A 174 -17.85 -2.42 2.33
N ILE A 175 -17.63 -2.54 1.03
CA ILE A 175 -16.51 -1.90 0.33
C ILE A 175 -16.68 -0.38 0.35
N VAL A 176 -15.63 0.32 0.77
CA VAL A 176 -15.52 1.78 0.75
C VAL A 176 -14.34 2.16 -0.13
N PRO A 177 -14.58 2.60 -1.37
CA PRO A 177 -13.53 3.10 -2.24
C PRO A 177 -13.15 4.54 -1.86
N LEU A 178 -11.85 4.82 -1.82
CA LEU A 178 -11.28 6.13 -1.56
C LEU A 178 -10.38 6.53 -2.73
N SER A 179 -10.66 7.68 -3.33
CA SER A 179 -9.87 8.21 -4.44
C SER A 179 -8.54 8.79 -3.97
N GLN A 180 -7.63 9.08 -4.92
CA GLN A 180 -6.40 9.82 -4.67
C GLN A 180 -6.70 11.12 -3.91
N GLY A 181 -7.69 11.87 -4.38
CA GLY A 181 -8.12 13.13 -3.76
C GLY A 181 -8.59 12.95 -2.31
N ASN A 182 -9.33 11.88 -2.00
CA ASN A 182 -9.80 11.62 -0.63
C ASN A 182 -8.63 11.38 0.32
N LEU A 183 -7.65 10.56 -0.08
CA LEU A 183 -6.49 10.24 0.76
C LEU A 183 -5.63 11.48 1.00
N VAL A 184 -5.32 12.23 -0.05
CA VAL A 184 -4.51 13.46 0.03
C VAL A 184 -5.21 14.52 0.88
N ALA A 185 -6.51 14.77 0.67
CA ALA A 185 -7.26 15.73 1.47
C ALA A 185 -7.27 15.36 2.95
N SER A 186 -7.52 14.07 3.27
CA SER A 186 -7.50 13.58 4.64
C SER A 186 -6.12 13.76 5.29
N ALA A 187 -5.04 13.39 4.60
CA ALA A 187 -3.68 13.55 5.11
C ALA A 187 -3.35 15.02 5.42
N LEU A 188 -3.64 15.92 4.47
CA LEU A 188 -3.40 17.36 4.64
C LEU A 188 -4.25 17.96 5.76
N HIS A 189 -5.53 17.56 5.90
CA HIS A 189 -6.39 18.06 6.97
C HIS A 189 -5.90 17.60 8.33
N ILE A 190 -5.49 16.34 8.49
CA ILE A 190 -4.93 15.82 9.73
C ILE A 190 -3.64 16.55 10.08
N GLY A 191 -2.70 16.70 9.14
CA GLY A 191 -1.46 17.41 9.35
C GLY A 191 -1.67 18.85 9.82
N ARG A 192 -2.60 19.57 9.19
CA ARG A 192 -2.97 20.94 9.59
C ARG A 192 -3.62 21.00 10.96
N THR A 193 -4.55 20.10 11.27
CA THR A 193 -5.27 20.07 12.56
C THR A 193 -4.31 19.77 13.70
N LEU A 194 -3.36 18.87 13.49
CA LEU A 194 -2.34 18.49 14.46
C LEU A 194 -1.11 19.42 14.43
N GLN A 195 -1.10 20.38 13.51
CA GLN A 195 -0.01 21.35 13.32
C GLN A 195 1.35 20.69 13.09
N PHE A 196 1.37 19.59 12.31
CA PHE A 196 2.62 18.92 11.96
C PHE A 196 3.57 19.84 11.20
N VAL A 197 4.85 19.73 11.53
CA VAL A 197 5.94 20.46 10.89
C VAL A 197 7.02 19.51 10.38
N PRO A 198 7.88 19.92 9.42
CA PRO A 198 8.88 19.02 8.82
C PRO A 198 9.91 18.42 9.79
N SER A 199 10.04 18.98 11.00
CA SER A 199 10.92 18.44 12.05
C SER A 199 10.28 17.37 12.92
N ASP A 200 8.98 17.11 12.77
CA ASP A 200 8.29 16.10 13.56
C ASP A 200 8.67 14.68 13.13
N CYS A 201 8.69 13.76 14.10
CA CYS A 201 8.90 12.35 13.89
C CYS A 201 7.72 11.57 14.49
N GLY A 202 6.90 10.98 13.62
CA GLY A 202 5.73 10.21 14.02
C GLY A 202 6.08 8.76 14.34
N LEU A 203 5.66 8.27 15.52
CA LEU A 203 5.66 6.84 15.83
C LEU A 203 4.27 6.27 15.56
N ASN A 204 4.17 5.41 14.52
CA ASN A 204 2.92 4.73 14.22
C ASN A 204 2.84 3.37 14.94
N ILE A 205 1.90 3.27 15.89
CA ILE A 205 1.58 2.03 16.61
C ILE A 205 0.25 1.41 16.16
N MET A 206 -0.46 2.07 15.24
CA MET A 206 -1.77 1.62 14.76
C MET A 206 -1.62 0.55 13.68
N PRO A 207 -2.58 -0.40 13.57
CA PRO A 207 -2.57 -1.39 12.51
C PRO A 207 -2.62 -0.75 11.12
N LEU A 208 -1.74 -1.20 10.22
CA LEU A 208 -1.64 -0.70 8.84
C LEU A 208 -2.63 -1.38 7.86
N PHE A 209 -3.64 -2.06 8.37
CA PHE A 209 -4.83 -2.49 7.64
C PHE A 209 -6.08 -1.67 8.03
N HIS A 210 -5.94 -0.67 8.90
CA HIS A 210 -6.97 0.29 9.26
C HIS A 210 -6.66 1.68 8.74
N ILE A 211 -7.72 2.40 8.34
CA ILE A 211 -7.62 3.76 7.80
C ILE A 211 -6.84 4.71 8.71
N HIS A 212 -6.99 4.60 10.04
CA HIS A 212 -6.28 5.44 11.00
C HIS A 212 -4.75 5.27 10.86
N GLY A 213 -4.27 4.02 10.90
CA GLY A 213 -2.84 3.74 10.76
C GLY A 213 -2.28 4.21 9.41
N LEU A 214 -3.04 4.00 8.34
CA LEU A 214 -2.61 4.34 6.98
C LEU A 214 -2.62 5.85 6.71
N ILE A 215 -3.67 6.55 7.11
CA ILE A 215 -3.77 7.99 6.81
C ILE A 215 -3.14 8.84 7.91
N ALA A 216 -3.56 8.70 9.16
CA ALA A 216 -3.04 9.54 10.24
C ALA A 216 -1.62 9.13 10.65
N GLY A 217 -1.31 7.83 10.65
CA GLY A 217 -0.01 7.32 11.06
C GLY A 217 1.06 7.29 9.98
N VAL A 218 0.68 7.33 8.68
CA VAL A 218 1.64 7.26 7.56
C VAL A 218 1.53 8.49 6.66
N LEU A 219 0.37 8.72 6.02
CA LEU A 219 0.28 9.77 5.00
C LEU A 219 0.33 11.18 5.57
N ALA A 220 -0.28 11.44 6.73
CA ALA A 220 -0.31 12.78 7.31
C ALA A 220 1.07 13.27 7.75
N PRO A 221 1.92 12.47 8.43
CA PRO A 221 3.31 12.87 8.69
C PRO A 221 4.14 13.10 7.42
N LEU A 222 3.95 12.28 6.37
CA LEU A 222 4.65 12.45 5.10
C LEU A 222 4.20 13.67 4.30
N ALA A 223 3.06 14.26 4.64
CA ALA A 223 2.49 15.44 4.00
C ALA A 223 2.91 16.75 4.65
N ALA A 224 3.59 16.68 5.80
CA ALA A 224 4.09 17.84 6.56
C ALA A 224 5.52 18.18 6.13
#